data_696afef9616ccd0439666d51d5d734da
#
_entry.id   696afef9616ccd0439666d51d5d734da
#
_cell.length_a   1.000
_cell.length_b   1.000
_cell.length_c   1.000
_cell.angle_alpha   90.00
_cell.angle_beta   90.00
_cell.angle_gamma   90.00
#
_symmetry.space_group_name_H-M   'P 1'
#
loop_
_entity.id
_entity.type
_entity.pdbx_description
1 polymer ?
#
loop_
_entity_poly.entity_id
_entity_poly.type
_entity_poly.pdbx_seq_one_letter_code
_entity_poly.pdbx_strand_id
1 'polypeptide(L)'
;IWVLILSTALFFYFSYNLGESPVHEAASFNIYSLLTPIALGLITLEMLFCWVARKDYITFQESIANFGTAIGNQTTNVLVAVAVYVIYGYLWEYFRLTTIEINWWTWIILLLSVDFIFYWVHRWGHQVNIMWAAHSPHHSAEEMNLMVGLRASITQRLMSFFFFWPLTIIGFHPTDIYIMTGVHLFLGFWHHTEVLPKFWRWIEYIFNLLNK
;
A
#
# COMPACT_ATOMS: atom_id res chain seq x y z
N ILE A 1 7.12 -14.95 6.55
CA ILE A 1 8.02 -14.36 7.57
C ILE A 1 9.42 -14.18 6.97
N TRP A 2 10.07 -15.23 6.45
CA TRP A 2 11.43 -15.15 5.88
C TRP A 2 11.53 -14.18 4.69
N VAL A 3 10.53 -14.10 3.84
CA VAL A 3 10.50 -13.15 2.72
C VAL A 3 10.40 -11.71 3.22
N LEU A 4 9.60 -11.44 4.25
CA LEU A 4 9.52 -10.14 4.89
C LEU A 4 10.85 -9.75 5.55
N ILE A 5 11.49 -10.68 6.25
CA ILE A 5 12.81 -10.47 6.85
C ILE A 5 13.87 -10.21 5.76
N LEU A 6 13.86 -11.00 4.70
CA LEU A 6 14.82 -10.84 3.60
C LEU A 6 14.59 -9.52 2.84
N SER A 7 13.33 -9.15 2.56
CA SER A 7 13.00 -7.89 1.90
C SER A 7 13.37 -6.67 2.75
N THR A 8 13.14 -6.75 4.05
CA THR A 8 13.56 -5.71 5.00
C THR A 8 15.08 -5.64 5.10
N ALA A 9 15.77 -6.79 5.17
CA ALA A 9 17.23 -6.85 5.22
C ALA A 9 17.88 -6.32 3.91
N LEU A 10 17.33 -6.66 2.75
CA LEU A 10 17.80 -6.13 1.46
C LEU A 10 17.57 -4.63 1.36
N PHE A 11 16.42 -4.15 1.80
CA PHE A 11 16.13 -2.70 1.86
C PHE A 11 17.15 -1.97 2.73
N PHE A 12 17.44 -2.47 3.95
CA PHE A 12 18.45 -1.90 4.83
C PHE A 12 19.86 -2.01 4.24
N TYR A 13 20.22 -3.13 3.60
CA TYR A 13 21.49 -3.31 2.95
C TYR A 13 21.73 -2.29 1.84
N PHE A 14 20.77 -2.12 0.94
CA PHE A 14 20.84 -1.11 -0.12
C PHE A 14 20.84 0.30 0.42
N SER A 15 20.02 0.60 1.43
CA SER A 15 19.99 1.91 2.09
C SER A 15 21.33 2.26 2.74
N TYR A 16 21.96 1.30 3.40
CA TYR A 16 23.27 1.49 4.04
C TYR A 16 24.38 1.77 3.01
N ASN A 17 24.36 1.10 1.87
CA ASN A 17 25.38 1.28 0.84
C ASN A 17 25.21 2.53 -0.04
N LEU A 18 24.05 3.21 0.03
CA LEU A 18 23.80 4.47 -0.70
C LEU A 18 24.36 5.72 0.00
N GLY A 19 25.00 5.56 1.15
CA GLY A 19 25.66 6.65 1.91
C GLY A 19 24.70 7.47 2.77
N GLU A 20 25.22 8.54 3.40
CA GLU A 20 24.43 9.47 4.24
C GLU A 20 23.48 10.37 3.42
N SER A 21 22.69 9.75 2.55
CA SER A 21 21.62 10.43 1.83
C SER A 21 20.34 10.46 2.68
N PRO A 22 19.35 11.29 2.33
CA PRO A 22 18.01 11.25 2.93
C PRO A 22 17.36 9.86 2.95
N VAL A 23 17.86 8.94 2.12
CA VAL A 23 17.52 7.50 2.12
C VAL A 23 17.84 6.83 3.45
N HIS A 24 18.91 7.26 4.15
CA HIS A 24 19.31 6.67 5.43
C HIS A 24 18.33 7.00 6.55
N GLU A 25 17.82 8.21 6.56
CA GLU A 25 16.81 8.66 7.54
C GLU A 25 15.45 7.99 7.29
N ALA A 26 15.09 7.79 6.02
CA ALA A 26 13.90 7.07 5.61
C ALA A 26 13.98 5.56 5.86
N ALA A 27 15.15 4.98 5.73
CA ALA A 27 15.40 3.57 6.04
C ALA A 27 15.31 3.29 7.55
N SER A 28 15.59 4.27 8.41
CA SER A 28 15.48 4.15 9.85
C SER A 28 14.02 4.04 10.33
N PHE A 29 13.05 4.59 9.56
CA PHE A 29 11.63 4.48 9.85
C PHE A 29 10.88 3.81 8.69
N ASN A 30 10.91 2.49 8.66
CA ASN A 30 10.13 1.72 7.69
C ASN A 30 8.69 1.54 8.20
N ILE A 31 7.75 2.38 7.69
CA ILE A 31 6.33 2.33 8.04
C ILE A 31 5.74 0.93 7.84
N TYR A 32 6.20 0.17 6.86
CA TYR A 32 5.70 -1.18 6.61
C TYR A 32 6.17 -2.18 7.67
N SER A 33 7.33 -1.98 8.31
CA SER A 33 7.77 -2.81 9.43
C SER A 33 6.87 -2.66 10.66
N LEU A 34 6.25 -1.49 10.82
CA LEU A 34 5.25 -1.24 11.86
C LEU A 34 3.87 -1.76 11.45
N LEU A 35 3.41 -1.44 10.25
CA LEU A 35 2.05 -1.74 9.80
C LEU A 35 1.83 -3.23 9.49
N THR A 36 2.86 -3.95 9.01
CA THR A 36 2.73 -5.37 8.66
C THR A 36 2.38 -6.27 9.86
N PRO A 37 3.08 -6.20 11.02
CA PRO A 37 2.68 -7.01 12.16
C PRO A 37 1.29 -6.65 12.69
N ILE A 38 0.88 -5.37 12.61
CA ILE A 38 -0.48 -4.94 12.97
C ILE A 38 -1.50 -5.58 12.02
N ALA A 39 -1.28 -5.52 10.71
CA ALA A 39 -2.17 -6.13 9.73
C ALA A 39 -2.28 -7.65 9.92
N LEU A 40 -1.15 -8.34 10.16
CA LEU A 40 -1.14 -9.78 10.45
C LEU A 40 -1.87 -10.12 11.76
N GLY A 41 -1.72 -9.28 12.78
CA GLY A 41 -2.47 -9.42 14.03
C GLY A 41 -3.97 -9.29 13.81
N LEU A 42 -4.41 -8.30 13.03
CA LEU A 42 -5.82 -8.08 12.69
C LEU A 42 -6.39 -9.24 11.87
N ILE A 43 -5.66 -9.76 10.88
CA ILE A 43 -6.05 -10.96 10.12
C ILE A 43 -6.22 -12.15 11.07
N THR A 44 -5.27 -12.34 12.00
CA THR A 44 -5.34 -13.42 12.98
C THR A 44 -6.57 -13.29 13.89
N LEU A 45 -6.88 -12.07 14.34
CA LEU A 45 -8.08 -11.80 15.13
C LEU A 45 -9.36 -12.05 14.34
N GLU A 46 -9.42 -11.65 13.06
CA GLU A 46 -10.55 -11.95 12.18
C GLU A 46 -10.74 -13.47 11.99
N MET A 47 -9.65 -14.21 11.75
CA MET A 47 -9.69 -15.68 11.63
C MET A 47 -10.22 -16.32 12.91
N LEU A 48 -9.73 -15.90 14.08
CA LEU A 48 -10.19 -16.41 15.37
C LEU A 48 -11.67 -16.08 15.60
N PHE A 49 -12.08 -14.85 15.28
CA PHE A 49 -13.49 -14.45 15.37
C PHE A 49 -14.38 -15.34 14.48
N CYS A 50 -14.03 -15.50 13.20
CA CYS A 50 -14.78 -16.32 12.27
C CYS A 50 -14.87 -17.76 12.74
N TRP A 51 -13.78 -18.33 13.27
CA TRP A 51 -13.76 -19.68 13.80
C TRP A 51 -14.70 -19.82 15.03
N VAL A 52 -14.61 -18.90 16.01
CA VAL A 52 -15.45 -18.92 17.22
C VAL A 52 -16.92 -18.65 16.89
N ALA A 53 -17.18 -17.66 16.02
CA ALA A 53 -18.53 -17.27 15.62
C ALA A 53 -19.15 -18.19 14.55
N ARG A 54 -18.42 -19.22 14.09
CA ARG A 54 -18.83 -20.16 13.03
C ARG A 54 -19.29 -19.44 11.76
N LYS A 55 -18.49 -18.45 11.32
CA LYS A 55 -18.71 -17.69 10.09
C LYS A 55 -17.88 -18.29 8.96
N ASP A 56 -18.48 -18.46 7.79
CA ASP A 56 -17.85 -19.03 6.59
C ASP A 56 -17.23 -17.93 5.69
N TYR A 57 -16.61 -16.90 6.32
CA TYR A 57 -15.95 -15.80 5.59
C TYR A 57 -14.51 -16.10 5.21
N ILE A 58 -13.98 -17.24 5.64
CA ILE A 58 -12.57 -17.61 5.45
C ILE A 58 -12.51 -19.11 5.12
N THR A 59 -12.09 -19.43 3.90
CA THR A 59 -11.76 -20.82 3.51
C THR A 59 -10.25 -21.02 3.43
N PHE A 60 -9.84 -22.27 3.55
CA PHE A 60 -8.42 -22.63 3.49
C PHE A 60 -7.82 -22.37 2.10
N GLN A 61 -8.58 -22.67 1.04
CA GLN A 61 -8.17 -22.49 -0.34
C GLN A 61 -7.92 -21.01 -0.68
N GLU A 62 -8.86 -20.12 -0.34
CA GLU A 62 -8.72 -18.68 -0.54
C GLU A 62 -7.60 -18.10 0.34
N SER A 63 -7.45 -18.60 1.56
CA SER A 63 -6.35 -18.17 2.44
C SER A 63 -4.98 -18.46 1.83
N ILE A 64 -4.77 -19.66 1.27
CA ILE A 64 -3.52 -20.01 0.58
C ILE A 64 -3.31 -19.12 -0.65
N ALA A 65 -4.35 -18.88 -1.45
CA ALA A 65 -4.27 -18.02 -2.63
C ALA A 65 -3.91 -16.58 -2.25
N ASN A 66 -4.55 -16.03 -1.20
CA ASN A 66 -4.29 -14.69 -0.69
C ASN A 66 -2.85 -14.54 -0.15
N PHE A 67 -2.38 -15.49 0.67
CA PHE A 67 -1.01 -15.47 1.18
C PHE A 67 0.02 -15.72 0.07
N GLY A 68 -0.24 -16.62 -0.86
CA GLY A 68 0.65 -16.89 -2.01
C GLY A 68 0.84 -15.65 -2.88
N THR A 69 -0.25 -14.96 -3.22
CA THR A 69 -0.19 -13.69 -3.97
C THR A 69 0.49 -12.58 -3.17
N ALA A 70 0.24 -12.50 -1.84
CA ALA A 70 0.90 -11.53 -0.96
C ALA A 70 2.42 -11.71 -0.92
N ILE A 71 2.90 -12.96 -0.80
CA ILE A 71 4.34 -13.27 -0.81
C ILE A 71 4.96 -12.89 -2.15
N GLY A 72 4.35 -13.29 -3.27
CA GLY A 72 4.84 -12.96 -4.60
C GLY A 72 4.89 -11.45 -4.85
N ASN A 73 3.81 -10.75 -4.47
CA ASN A 73 3.73 -9.30 -4.56
C ASN A 73 4.78 -8.60 -3.68
N GLN A 74 4.97 -9.06 -2.44
CA GLN A 74 5.94 -8.45 -1.53
C GLN A 74 7.38 -8.62 -2.00
N THR A 75 7.72 -9.77 -2.56
CA THR A 75 9.05 -10.02 -3.14
C THR A 75 9.34 -9.05 -4.28
N THR A 76 8.37 -8.83 -5.17
CA THR A 76 8.52 -7.91 -6.29
C THR A 76 8.49 -6.44 -5.84
N ASN A 77 7.68 -6.11 -4.83
CA ASN A 77 7.58 -4.75 -4.29
C ASN A 77 8.93 -4.20 -3.83
N VAL A 78 9.80 -5.03 -3.27
CA VAL A 78 11.13 -4.59 -2.85
C VAL A 78 11.93 -4.06 -4.04
N LEU A 79 11.96 -4.81 -5.14
CA LEU A 79 12.70 -4.40 -6.34
C LEU A 79 12.07 -3.16 -6.99
N VAL A 80 10.73 -3.15 -7.08
CA VAL A 80 9.99 -2.02 -7.64
C VAL A 80 10.15 -0.78 -6.77
N ALA A 81 10.07 -0.91 -5.44
CA ALA A 81 10.20 0.22 -4.53
C ALA A 81 11.57 0.89 -4.63
N VAL A 82 12.66 0.09 -4.73
CA VAL A 82 14.01 0.64 -4.93
C VAL A 82 14.09 1.41 -6.24
N ALA A 83 13.64 0.84 -7.35
CA ALA A 83 13.67 1.51 -8.65
C ALA A 83 12.84 2.82 -8.65
N VAL A 84 11.63 2.77 -8.11
CA VAL A 84 10.74 3.93 -7.98
C VAL A 84 11.35 5.00 -7.10
N TYR A 85 11.93 4.60 -5.96
CA TYR A 85 12.57 5.55 -5.04
C TYR A 85 13.75 6.28 -5.70
N VAL A 86 14.58 5.56 -6.46
CA VAL A 86 15.69 6.17 -7.21
C VAL A 86 15.17 7.15 -8.27
N ILE A 87 14.15 6.76 -9.02
CA ILE A 87 13.52 7.63 -10.05
C ILE A 87 12.92 8.88 -9.38
N TYR A 88 12.18 8.72 -8.30
CA TYR A 88 11.56 9.84 -7.58
C TYR A 88 12.62 10.74 -6.94
N GLY A 89 13.69 10.16 -6.39
CA GLY A 89 14.83 10.93 -5.89
C GLY A 89 15.48 11.79 -6.97
N TYR A 90 15.69 11.23 -8.16
CA TYR A 90 16.17 11.95 -9.32
C TYR A 90 15.23 13.08 -9.75
N LEU A 91 13.92 12.79 -9.83
CA LEU A 91 12.92 13.80 -10.19
C LEU A 91 12.86 14.92 -9.14
N TRP A 92 12.92 14.58 -7.86
CA TRP A 92 12.92 15.56 -6.78
C TRP A 92 14.17 16.43 -6.80
N GLU A 93 15.34 15.86 -7.03
CA GLU A 93 16.60 16.60 -7.04
C GLU A 93 16.68 17.60 -8.21
N TYR A 94 16.28 17.18 -9.41
CA TYR A 94 16.51 17.97 -10.62
C TYR A 94 15.27 18.69 -11.16
N PHE A 95 14.06 18.30 -10.78
CA PHE A 95 12.83 18.80 -11.40
C PHE A 95 11.80 19.33 -10.40
N ARG A 96 12.06 19.33 -9.10
CA ARG A 96 11.11 19.89 -8.14
C ARG A 96 10.89 21.36 -8.35
N LEU A 97 9.65 21.79 -8.27
CA LEU A 97 9.25 23.19 -8.38
C LEU A 97 9.50 23.96 -7.07
N THR A 98 9.39 23.28 -5.95
CA THR A 98 9.62 23.81 -4.61
C THR A 98 10.06 22.70 -3.66
N THR A 99 10.39 23.04 -2.43
CA THR A 99 10.62 22.07 -1.35
C THR A 99 9.53 22.27 -0.31
N ILE A 100 8.72 21.24 -0.11
CA ILE A 100 7.62 21.27 0.84
C ILE A 100 8.11 20.65 2.15
N GLU A 101 8.23 21.48 3.18
CA GLU A 101 8.53 20.98 4.52
C GLU A 101 7.30 20.29 5.13
N ILE A 102 7.55 19.14 5.76
CA ILE A 102 6.50 18.37 6.39
C ILE A 102 6.09 18.99 7.71
N ASN A 103 4.80 19.31 7.80
CA ASN A 103 4.08 19.68 8.99
C ASN A 103 2.68 19.06 8.97
N TRP A 104 1.88 19.23 10.00
CA TRP A 104 0.57 18.60 10.08
C TRP A 104 -0.40 18.97 8.92
N TRP A 105 -0.30 20.19 8.37
CA TRP A 105 -1.09 20.60 7.21
C TRP A 105 -0.63 19.94 5.92
N THR A 106 0.67 19.92 5.68
CA THR A 106 1.24 19.31 4.47
C THR A 106 1.08 17.79 4.49
N TRP A 107 1.04 17.16 5.68
CA TRP A 107 0.65 15.75 5.83
C TRP A 107 -0.79 15.50 5.37
N ILE A 108 -1.74 16.34 5.77
CA ILE A 108 -3.14 16.23 5.32
C ILE A 108 -3.23 16.43 3.81
N ILE A 109 -2.56 17.44 3.27
CA ILE A 109 -2.54 17.70 1.82
C ILE A 109 -1.94 16.50 1.08
N LEU A 110 -0.86 15.91 1.58
CA LEU A 110 -0.24 14.75 0.98
C LEU A 110 -1.17 13.52 1.04
N LEU A 111 -1.84 13.28 2.15
CA LEU A 111 -2.83 12.22 2.29
C LEU A 111 -3.95 12.36 1.24
N LEU A 112 -4.54 13.55 1.15
CA LEU A 112 -5.60 13.82 0.18
C LEU A 112 -5.11 13.70 -1.28
N SER A 113 -3.86 14.09 -1.54
CA SER A 113 -3.25 13.97 -2.87
C SER A 113 -2.99 12.51 -3.24
N VAL A 114 -2.45 11.72 -2.30
CA VAL A 114 -2.25 10.27 -2.49
C VAL A 114 -3.58 9.58 -2.73
N ASP A 115 -4.59 9.89 -1.93
CA ASP A 115 -5.92 9.35 -2.06
C ASP A 115 -6.58 9.71 -3.40
N PHE A 116 -6.49 10.98 -3.82
CA PHE A 116 -6.98 11.43 -5.12
C PHE A 116 -6.32 10.68 -6.29
N ILE A 117 -5.01 10.53 -6.26
CA ILE A 117 -4.29 9.78 -7.30
C ILE A 117 -4.71 8.32 -7.27
N PHE A 118 -4.79 7.72 -6.08
CA PHE A 118 -5.21 6.32 -5.92
C PHE A 118 -6.62 6.08 -6.45
N TYR A 119 -7.57 6.99 -6.17
CA TYR A 119 -8.92 6.92 -6.73
C TYR A 119 -8.90 6.82 -8.27
N TRP A 120 -8.12 7.68 -8.94
CA TRP A 120 -8.03 7.64 -10.40
C TRP A 120 -7.35 6.38 -10.92
N VAL A 121 -6.27 5.95 -10.29
CA VAL A 121 -5.57 4.70 -10.64
C VAL A 121 -6.50 3.50 -10.50
N HIS A 122 -7.25 3.43 -9.39
CA HIS A 122 -8.22 2.38 -9.13
C HIS A 122 -9.36 2.42 -10.16
N ARG A 123 -9.93 3.59 -10.41
CA ARG A 123 -10.97 3.79 -11.42
C ARG A 123 -10.51 3.36 -12.82
N TRP A 124 -9.32 3.74 -13.22
CA TRP A 124 -8.73 3.28 -14.48
C TRP A 124 -8.43 1.79 -14.47
N GLY A 125 -8.10 1.22 -13.33
CA GLY A 125 -8.01 -0.21 -13.11
C GLY A 125 -9.28 -0.95 -13.53
N HIS A 126 -10.44 -0.34 -13.37
CA HIS A 126 -11.73 -0.90 -13.80
C HIS A 126 -12.16 -0.53 -15.22
N GLN A 127 -11.55 0.47 -15.85
CA GLN A 127 -12.01 1.02 -17.14
C GLN A 127 -11.05 0.76 -18.30
N VAL A 128 -9.75 0.59 -18.02
CA VAL A 128 -8.71 0.41 -19.02
C VAL A 128 -8.23 -1.03 -19.01
N ASN A 129 -8.36 -1.74 -20.11
CA ASN A 129 -8.11 -3.18 -20.21
C ASN A 129 -6.73 -3.62 -19.67
N ILE A 130 -5.65 -2.89 -19.97
CA ILE A 130 -4.32 -3.24 -19.46
C ILE A 130 -4.22 -3.04 -17.95
N MET A 131 -4.88 -2.02 -17.41
CA MET A 131 -4.92 -1.78 -15.97
C MET A 131 -5.84 -2.77 -15.26
N TRP A 132 -6.96 -3.16 -15.92
CA TRP A 132 -7.81 -4.24 -15.44
C TRP A 132 -7.07 -5.58 -15.37
N ALA A 133 -6.27 -5.92 -16.39
CA ALA A 133 -5.45 -7.13 -16.35
C ALA A 133 -4.50 -7.16 -15.13
N ALA A 134 -4.00 -5.99 -14.73
CA ALA A 134 -3.19 -5.85 -13.51
C ALA A 134 -4.03 -5.88 -12.22
N HIS A 135 -5.28 -5.41 -12.25
CA HIS A 135 -6.13 -5.21 -11.08
C HIS A 135 -7.10 -6.40 -10.82
N SER A 136 -7.47 -7.15 -11.85
CA SER A 136 -8.40 -8.28 -11.75
C SER A 136 -8.00 -9.36 -10.74
N PRO A 137 -6.71 -9.68 -10.48
CA PRO A 137 -6.36 -10.64 -9.43
C PRO A 137 -6.80 -10.19 -8.03
N HIS A 138 -6.85 -8.88 -7.79
CA HIS A 138 -7.39 -8.33 -6.55
C HIS A 138 -8.90 -8.61 -6.41
N HIS A 139 -9.65 -8.50 -7.50
CA HIS A 139 -11.08 -8.76 -7.54
C HIS A 139 -11.46 -10.23 -7.80
N SER A 140 -10.51 -11.14 -7.85
CA SER A 140 -10.78 -12.56 -8.06
C SER A 140 -11.02 -13.36 -6.79
N ALA A 141 -11.01 -12.71 -5.62
CA ALA A 141 -11.39 -13.35 -4.36
C ALA A 141 -12.90 -13.57 -4.31
N GLU A 142 -13.32 -14.78 -3.90
CA GLU A 142 -14.73 -15.15 -3.73
C GLU A 142 -15.25 -14.73 -2.35
N GLU A 143 -14.37 -14.58 -1.38
CA GLU A 143 -14.66 -14.21 0.00
C GLU A 143 -14.11 -12.83 0.32
N MET A 144 -14.82 -12.07 1.15
CA MET A 144 -14.39 -10.75 1.58
C MET A 144 -13.90 -10.81 3.04
N ASN A 145 -12.57 -10.80 3.19
CA ASN A 145 -11.90 -10.78 4.49
C ASN A 145 -10.59 -9.98 4.41
N LEU A 146 -9.99 -9.66 5.56
CA LEU A 146 -8.79 -8.82 5.60
C LEU A 146 -7.60 -9.35 4.77
N MET A 147 -7.52 -10.68 4.55
CA MET A 147 -6.46 -11.25 3.71
C MET A 147 -6.56 -10.81 2.25
N VAL A 148 -7.76 -10.48 1.76
CA VAL A 148 -7.97 -9.96 0.41
C VAL A 148 -7.28 -8.61 0.21
N GLY A 149 -7.16 -7.81 1.26
CA GLY A 149 -6.38 -6.57 1.24
C GLY A 149 -4.90 -6.77 0.94
N LEU A 150 -4.36 -7.97 1.16
CA LEU A 150 -3.00 -8.34 0.79
C LEU A 150 -2.90 -8.88 -0.63
N ARG A 151 -4.03 -9.25 -1.26
CA ARG A 151 -4.09 -9.83 -2.61
C ARG A 151 -3.94 -8.75 -3.66
N ALA A 152 -2.75 -8.61 -4.17
CA ALA A 152 -2.45 -7.68 -5.26
C ALA A 152 -1.53 -8.36 -6.27
N SER A 153 -1.71 -8.05 -7.57
CA SER A 153 -0.77 -8.51 -8.58
C SER A 153 0.54 -7.72 -8.54
N ILE A 154 1.59 -8.34 -9.04
CA ILE A 154 2.91 -7.72 -9.22
C ILE A 154 2.80 -6.45 -10.11
N THR A 155 2.03 -6.55 -11.18
CA THR A 155 1.84 -5.46 -12.16
C THR A 155 1.00 -4.31 -11.61
N GLN A 156 0.09 -4.57 -10.68
CA GLN A 156 -0.71 -3.54 -10.04
C GLN A 156 0.15 -2.53 -9.26
N ARG A 157 1.19 -3.00 -8.60
CA ARG A 157 2.12 -2.11 -7.87
C ARG A 157 2.91 -1.20 -8.81
N LEU A 158 3.42 -1.75 -9.91
CA LEU A 158 4.08 -0.96 -10.94
C LEU A 158 3.16 0.13 -11.47
N MET A 159 1.91 -0.23 -11.81
CA MET A 159 0.92 0.74 -12.29
C MET A 159 0.60 1.80 -11.25
N SER A 160 0.41 1.42 -9.99
CA SER A 160 0.11 2.40 -8.93
C SER A 160 1.25 3.39 -8.73
N PHE A 161 2.47 2.92 -8.55
CA PHE A 161 3.62 3.80 -8.33
C PHE A 161 3.90 4.72 -9.51
N PHE A 162 3.61 4.30 -10.73
CA PHE A 162 3.82 5.13 -11.92
C PHE A 162 3.10 6.48 -11.84
N PHE A 163 2.01 6.60 -11.11
CA PHE A 163 1.19 7.82 -11.07
C PHE A 163 1.51 8.79 -9.93
N PHE A 164 2.37 8.44 -8.97
CA PHE A 164 2.68 9.32 -7.84
C PHE A 164 3.84 10.31 -8.10
N TRP A 165 4.58 10.18 -9.22
CA TRP A 165 5.70 11.07 -9.54
C TRP A 165 5.36 12.57 -9.57
N PRO A 166 4.13 13.04 -9.91
CA PRO A 166 3.83 14.47 -9.91
C PRO A 166 3.98 15.09 -8.52
N LEU A 167 3.74 14.34 -7.45
CA LEU A 167 3.91 14.81 -6.07
C LEU A 167 5.38 15.15 -5.79
N THR A 168 6.30 14.40 -6.37
CA THR A 168 7.74 14.65 -6.28
C THR A 168 8.13 15.98 -6.96
N ILE A 169 7.58 16.24 -8.15
CA ILE A 169 7.82 17.48 -8.89
C ILE A 169 7.19 18.67 -8.17
N ILE A 170 6.01 18.52 -7.56
CA ILE A 170 5.41 19.59 -6.74
C ILE A 170 6.30 19.95 -5.57
N GLY A 171 7.08 18.99 -5.03
CA GLY A 171 8.08 19.26 -3.99
C GLY A 171 7.96 18.42 -2.73
N PHE A 172 7.09 17.39 -2.72
CA PHE A 172 7.08 16.42 -1.64
C PHE A 172 8.27 15.46 -1.77
N HIS A 173 8.97 15.24 -0.65
CA HIS A 173 10.11 14.33 -0.65
C HIS A 173 9.66 12.88 -0.93
N PRO A 174 10.42 12.09 -1.71
CA PRO A 174 10.05 10.69 -2.02
C PRO A 174 9.74 9.82 -0.82
N THR A 175 10.45 10.04 0.29
CA THR A 175 10.21 9.36 1.56
C THR A 175 8.82 9.61 2.12
N ASP A 176 8.37 10.88 2.09
CA ASP A 176 7.07 11.27 2.62
C ASP A 176 5.95 10.67 1.80
N ILE A 177 6.11 10.64 0.46
CA ILE A 177 5.18 9.97 -0.46
C ILE A 177 5.12 8.47 -0.15
N TYR A 178 6.28 7.83 0.09
CA TYR A 178 6.36 6.41 0.41
C TYR A 178 5.66 6.09 1.75
N ILE A 179 5.92 6.88 2.79
CA ILE A 179 5.28 6.73 4.09
C ILE A 179 3.77 6.92 3.96
N MET A 180 3.33 8.00 3.30
CA MET A 180 1.92 8.31 3.14
C MET A 180 1.18 7.25 2.31
N THR A 181 1.82 6.70 1.27
CA THR A 181 1.25 5.59 0.51
C THR A 181 1.06 4.35 1.39
N GLY A 182 2.00 4.06 2.29
CA GLY A 182 1.86 2.98 3.28
C GLY A 182 0.68 3.20 4.23
N VAL A 183 0.55 4.41 4.76
CA VAL A 183 -0.59 4.81 5.61
C VAL A 183 -1.91 4.67 4.86
N HIS A 184 -1.98 5.19 3.62
CA HIS A 184 -3.18 5.10 2.78
C HIS A 184 -3.59 3.63 2.50
N LEU A 185 -2.63 2.77 2.17
CA LEU A 185 -2.90 1.34 1.97
C LEU A 185 -3.42 0.66 3.23
N PHE A 186 -2.89 1.04 4.40
CA PHE A 186 -3.37 0.53 5.67
C PHE A 186 -4.80 1.02 6.00
N LEU A 187 -5.11 2.28 5.70
CA LEU A 187 -6.48 2.79 5.82
C LEU A 187 -7.45 2.05 4.88
N GLY A 188 -7.02 1.74 3.65
CA GLY A 188 -7.81 0.94 2.69
C GLY A 188 -8.01 -0.53 3.09
N PHE A 189 -7.19 -1.04 4.00
CA PHE A 189 -7.26 -2.44 4.46
C PHE A 189 -8.62 -2.78 5.11
N TRP A 190 -9.23 -1.82 5.83
CA TRP A 190 -10.51 -2.00 6.51
C TRP A 190 -11.71 -2.21 5.58
N HIS A 191 -11.59 -1.92 4.29
CA HIS A 191 -12.67 -2.14 3.33
C HIS A 191 -12.84 -3.60 2.91
N HIS A 192 -11.92 -4.47 3.33
CA HIS A 192 -11.87 -5.87 2.91
C HIS A 192 -12.44 -6.85 3.95
N THR A 193 -13.20 -6.38 4.95
CA THR A 193 -13.77 -7.29 5.96
C THR A 193 -15.29 -7.18 6.05
N GLU A 194 -15.96 -8.32 6.20
CA GLU A 194 -17.39 -8.43 6.53
C GLU A 194 -17.65 -8.52 8.04
N VAL A 195 -16.61 -8.65 8.85
CA VAL A 195 -16.72 -8.77 10.31
C VAL A 195 -17.13 -7.45 10.95
N LEU A 196 -16.69 -6.35 10.40
CA LEU A 196 -17.04 -5.03 10.93
C LEU A 196 -18.41 -4.60 10.42
N PRO A 197 -19.30 -4.15 11.34
CA PRO A 197 -20.58 -3.59 10.93
C PRO A 197 -20.37 -2.29 10.14
N LYS A 198 -21.37 -1.94 9.32
CA LYS A 198 -21.37 -0.65 8.63
C LYS A 198 -21.18 0.49 9.62
N PHE A 199 -20.27 1.40 9.30
CA PHE A 199 -20.04 2.63 10.08
C PHE A 199 -21.23 3.59 9.95
N TRP A 200 -21.24 4.65 10.73
CA TRP A 200 -22.24 5.69 10.59
C TRP A 200 -22.20 6.30 9.19
N ARG A 201 -23.35 6.59 8.61
CA ARG A 201 -23.50 7.02 7.20
C ARG A 201 -22.52 8.10 6.74
N TRP A 202 -22.22 9.07 7.60
CA TRP A 202 -21.28 10.14 7.24
C TRP A 202 -19.82 9.69 7.25
N ILE A 203 -19.44 8.73 8.11
CA ILE A 203 -18.11 8.10 8.08
C ILE A 203 -17.97 7.26 6.82
N GLU A 204 -18.96 6.43 6.51
CA GLU A 204 -18.98 5.66 5.26
C GLU A 204 -18.96 6.57 4.03
N TYR A 205 -19.62 7.73 4.08
CA TYR A 205 -19.62 8.68 2.99
C TYR A 205 -18.21 9.25 2.75
N ILE A 206 -17.49 9.63 3.79
CA ILE A 206 -16.10 10.10 3.69
C ILE A 206 -15.20 8.97 3.17
N PHE A 207 -15.25 7.79 3.77
CA PHE A 207 -14.43 6.64 3.31
C PHE A 207 -14.87 6.07 1.96
N ASN A 208 -16.16 6.12 1.60
CA ASN A 208 -16.66 5.66 0.32
C ASN A 208 -16.48 6.67 -0.83
N LEU A 209 -16.37 7.97 -0.56
CA LEU A 209 -15.98 8.95 -1.58
C LEU A 209 -14.57 8.65 -2.10
N LEU A 210 -13.73 8.06 -1.26
CA LEU A 210 -12.36 7.76 -1.54
C LEU A 210 -12.18 6.38 -2.22
N ASN A 211 -13.20 5.49 -2.24
CA ASN A 211 -13.04 4.09 -2.67
C ASN A 211 -14.15 3.52 -3.59
N LYS A 212 -15.03 4.35 -4.15
CA LYS A 212 -16.06 3.88 -5.13
C LYS A 212 -15.75 4.27 -6.55
#